data_66ac73f1f1960381b92a387a2c8c2ad1
#
_entry.id   66ac73f1f1960381b92a387a2c8c2ad1
#
_cell.length_a   1.000
_cell.length_b   1.000
_cell.length_c   1.000
_cell.angle_alpha   90.00
_cell.angle_beta   90.00
_cell.angle_gamma   90.00
#
_symmetry.space_group_name_H-M   'P 1'
#
loop_
_entity.id
_entity.type
_entity.pdbx_description
1 polymer ?
#
loop_
_entity_poly.entity_id
_entity_poly.type
_entity_poly.pdbx_seq_one_letter_code
_entity_poly.pdbx_strand_id
1 'polypeptide(L)'
;MHVNLEDCKRFCGVIGGDDDVVMQLCMESAQEYMTASGVPETASGSSAYVLCLYRLAAHYFDNRSAIGDSVERPVPPGVVSAIMQLKHAKTEAAYGH
;
A
#
# COMPACT_ATOMS: atom_id res chain seq x y z
N MET A 1 6.55 -11.82 -5.99
CA MET A 1 7.11 -10.90 -4.99
C MET A 1 6.13 -10.78 -3.83
N HIS A 2 6.63 -10.81 -2.62
CA HIS A 2 5.77 -10.78 -1.43
C HIS A 2 6.00 -9.53 -0.61
N VAL A 3 4.91 -9.03 -0.04
CA VAL A 3 4.98 -7.93 0.92
C VAL A 3 5.57 -8.45 2.22
N ASN A 4 6.56 -7.75 2.76
CA ASN A 4 7.08 -8.09 4.09
C ASN A 4 7.54 -6.84 4.82
N LEU A 5 7.59 -6.97 6.14
CA LEU A 5 7.89 -5.84 7.03
C LEU A 5 9.28 -5.25 6.77
N GLU A 6 10.29 -6.10 6.61
CA GLU A 6 11.65 -5.63 6.44
C GLU A 6 11.82 -4.80 5.17
N ASP A 7 11.23 -5.26 4.07
CA ASP A 7 11.30 -4.52 2.81
C ASP A 7 10.54 -3.20 2.89
N CYS A 8 9.40 -3.20 3.56
CA CYS A 8 8.63 -1.98 3.75
C CYS A 8 9.40 -0.97 4.60
N LYS A 9 10.08 -1.43 5.64
CA LYS A 9 10.91 -0.57 6.47
C LYS A 9 12.04 0.06 5.65
N ARG A 10 12.68 -0.73 4.81
CA ARG A 10 13.74 -0.21 3.92
C ARG A 10 13.19 0.84 2.96
N PHE A 11 12.03 0.57 2.41
CA PHE A 11 11.37 1.53 1.52
C PHE A 11 11.09 2.85 2.23
N CYS A 12 10.66 2.78 3.48
CA CYS A 12 10.32 3.96 4.26
C CYS A 12 11.51 4.62 4.94
N GLY A 13 12.69 4.00 4.88
CA GLY A 13 13.88 4.52 5.54
C GLY A 13 13.90 4.32 7.05
N VAL A 14 13.17 3.33 7.54
CA VAL A 14 13.08 3.05 8.98
C VAL A 14 14.15 2.04 9.38
N ILE A 15 14.89 2.36 10.45
CA ILE A 15 15.95 1.52 10.98
C ILE A 15 15.58 1.10 12.41
N GLY A 16 15.88 -0.15 12.75
CA GLY A 16 15.61 -0.67 14.09
C GLY A 16 14.21 -1.24 14.21
N GLY A 17 13.86 -1.71 15.40
CA GLY A 17 12.61 -2.41 15.63
C GLY A 17 11.57 -1.65 16.43
N ASP A 18 11.85 -0.39 16.78
CA ASP A 18 10.97 0.38 17.66
C ASP A 18 9.61 0.66 17.05
N ASP A 19 9.55 0.77 15.72
CA ASP A 19 8.32 1.10 15.00
C ASP A 19 7.70 -0.11 14.29
N ASP A 20 8.15 -1.31 14.60
CA ASP A 20 7.69 -2.51 13.87
C ASP A 20 6.18 -2.72 13.98
N VAL A 21 5.60 -2.55 15.18
CA VAL A 21 4.17 -2.73 15.37
C VAL A 21 3.38 -1.69 14.57
N VAL A 22 3.83 -0.45 14.62
CA VAL A 22 3.17 0.64 13.88
C VAL A 22 3.29 0.41 12.39
N MET A 23 4.48 0.03 11.91
CA MET A 23 4.69 -0.21 10.50
C MET A 23 3.84 -1.38 9.99
N GLN A 24 3.75 -2.45 10.78
CA GLN A 24 2.90 -3.60 10.44
C GLN A 24 1.45 -3.16 10.30
N LEU A 25 0.98 -2.34 11.22
CA LEU A 25 -0.38 -1.81 11.18
C LEU A 25 -0.61 -0.95 9.92
N CYS A 26 0.38 -0.12 9.57
CA CYS A 26 0.30 0.70 8.36
C CYS A 26 0.21 -0.17 7.11
N MET A 27 0.97 -1.27 7.06
CA MET A 27 0.92 -2.20 5.94
C MET A 27 -0.43 -2.88 5.82
N GLU A 28 -0.99 -3.32 6.95
CA GLU A 28 -2.30 -3.96 6.97
C GLU A 28 -3.39 -2.98 6.54
N SER A 29 -3.31 -1.75 7.02
CA SER A 29 -4.26 -0.71 6.64
C SER A 29 -4.17 -0.39 5.15
N ALA A 30 -2.94 -0.38 4.62
CA ALA A 30 -2.72 -0.16 3.19
C ALA A 30 -3.35 -1.29 2.36
N GLN A 31 -3.18 -2.52 2.80
CA GLN A 31 -3.76 -3.67 2.13
C GLN A 31 -5.29 -3.60 2.14
N GLU A 32 -5.87 -3.26 3.28
CA GLU A 32 -7.31 -3.11 3.40
C GLU A 32 -7.84 -2.00 2.47
N TYR A 33 -7.13 -0.88 2.41
CA TYR A 33 -7.51 0.20 1.53
C TYR A 33 -7.51 -0.24 0.06
N MET A 34 -6.46 -0.94 -0.36
CA MET A 34 -6.36 -1.40 -1.74
C MET A 34 -7.46 -2.40 -2.07
N THR A 35 -7.74 -3.33 -1.16
CA THR A 35 -8.80 -4.31 -1.35
C THR A 35 -10.17 -3.63 -1.43
N ALA A 36 -10.43 -2.70 -0.53
CA ALA A 36 -11.69 -1.96 -0.53
C ALA A 36 -11.84 -1.09 -1.78
N SER A 37 -10.74 -0.66 -2.37
CA SER A 37 -10.75 0.13 -3.60
C SER A 37 -10.96 -0.73 -4.85
N GLY A 38 -10.99 -2.04 -4.71
CA GLY A 38 -11.27 -2.94 -5.82
C GLY A 38 -10.05 -3.59 -6.46
N VAL A 39 -8.87 -3.47 -5.85
CA VAL A 39 -7.69 -4.16 -6.36
C VAL A 39 -7.87 -5.66 -6.13
N PRO A 40 -7.78 -6.48 -7.17
CA PRO A 40 -8.01 -7.91 -7.01
C PRO A 40 -6.85 -8.60 -6.29
N GLU A 41 -7.19 -9.64 -5.55
CA GLU A 41 -6.20 -10.44 -4.84
C GLU A 41 -5.16 -11.04 -5.78
N THR A 42 -5.57 -11.33 -6.99
CA THR A 42 -4.67 -11.89 -8.01
C THR A 42 -3.53 -10.94 -8.38
N ALA A 43 -3.67 -9.66 -8.08
CA ALA A 43 -2.61 -8.69 -8.33
C ALA A 43 -1.55 -8.67 -7.23
N SER A 44 -1.77 -9.34 -6.11
CA SER A 44 -0.92 -9.21 -4.92
C SER A 44 0.52 -9.67 -5.12
N GLY A 45 0.77 -10.51 -6.11
CA GLY A 45 2.13 -10.98 -6.41
C GLY A 45 2.93 -10.07 -7.33
N SER A 46 2.33 -9.02 -7.87
CA SER A 46 3.03 -8.16 -8.81
C SER A 46 3.88 -7.11 -8.11
N SER A 47 4.97 -6.69 -8.77
CA SER A 47 5.81 -5.62 -8.26
C SER A 47 5.04 -4.31 -8.14
N ALA A 48 4.12 -4.07 -9.06
CA ALA A 48 3.30 -2.86 -9.03
C ALA A 48 2.41 -2.82 -7.78
N TYR A 49 1.85 -3.96 -7.41
CA TYR A 49 1.05 -4.06 -6.18
C TYR A 49 1.90 -3.77 -4.94
N VAL A 50 3.06 -4.43 -4.85
CA VAL A 50 3.94 -4.28 -3.70
C VAL A 50 4.40 -2.82 -3.56
N LEU A 51 4.78 -2.19 -4.66
CA LEU A 51 5.22 -0.80 -4.64
C LEU A 51 4.08 0.13 -4.20
N CYS A 52 2.88 -0.10 -4.70
CA CYS A 52 1.71 0.69 -4.34
C CYS A 52 1.42 0.55 -2.85
N LEU A 53 1.47 -0.67 -2.33
CA LEU A 53 1.22 -0.93 -0.92
C LEU A 53 2.26 -0.24 -0.04
N TYR A 54 3.54 -0.31 -0.41
CA TYR A 54 4.58 0.34 0.36
C TYR A 54 4.45 1.87 0.35
N ARG A 55 4.07 2.45 -0.78
CA ARG A 55 3.83 3.90 -0.87
C ARG A 55 2.69 4.32 0.04
N LEU A 56 1.63 3.53 0.06
CA LEU A 56 0.48 3.82 0.90
C LEU A 56 0.81 3.63 2.37
N ALA A 57 1.55 2.56 2.70
CA ALA A 57 2.03 2.33 4.06
C ALA A 57 2.92 3.47 4.52
N ALA A 58 3.81 3.96 3.66
CA ALA A 58 4.68 5.10 3.96
C ALA A 58 3.85 6.35 4.25
N HIS A 59 2.82 6.58 3.47
CA HIS A 59 1.90 7.70 3.68
C HIS A 59 1.26 7.62 5.07
N TYR A 60 0.76 6.44 5.45
CA TYR A 60 0.17 6.25 6.77
C TYR A 60 1.22 6.42 7.87
N PHE A 61 2.42 5.89 7.65
CA PHE A 61 3.49 5.98 8.64
C PHE A 61 3.90 7.43 8.87
N ASP A 62 4.04 8.21 7.80
CA ASP A 62 4.42 9.62 7.88
C ASP A 62 3.34 10.46 8.57
N ASN A 63 2.10 10.01 8.51
CA ASN A 63 0.97 10.73 9.09
C ASN A 63 0.38 10.01 10.31
N ARG A 64 1.14 9.13 10.94
CA ARG A 64 0.64 8.28 12.03
C ARG A 64 0.17 9.07 13.25
N SER A 65 0.75 10.23 13.49
CA SER A 65 0.32 11.07 14.61
C SER A 65 -1.04 11.71 14.37
N ALA A 66 -1.48 11.79 13.12
CA ALA A 66 -2.78 12.35 12.75
C ALA A 66 -3.87 11.29 12.62
N ILE A 67 -3.52 10.01 12.71
CA ILE A 67 -4.47 8.91 12.51
C ILE A 67 -5.58 8.95 13.57
N GLY A 68 -5.30 9.44 14.77
CA GLY A 68 -6.29 9.55 15.83
C GLY A 68 -7.19 10.76 15.72
N ASP A 69 -6.90 11.68 14.82
CA ASP A 69 -7.68 12.90 14.62
C ASP A 69 -8.77 12.66 13.59
N SER A 70 -9.82 13.45 13.65
CA SER A 70 -10.91 13.36 12.69
C SER A 70 -10.54 13.88 11.31
N VAL A 71 -9.36 14.46 11.16
CA VAL A 71 -8.89 15.01 9.88
C VAL A 71 -8.11 13.93 9.15
N GLU A 72 -8.69 13.39 8.09
CA GLU A 72 -8.02 12.44 7.24
C GLU A 72 -7.19 13.18 6.20
N ARG A 73 -5.96 12.75 6.03
CA ARG A 73 -5.12 13.28 4.97
C ARG A 73 -5.42 12.55 3.67
N PRO A 74 -5.54 13.27 2.56
CA PRO A 74 -5.84 12.61 1.29
C PRO A 74 -4.71 11.68 0.87
N VAL A 75 -5.08 10.56 0.26
CA VAL A 75 -4.12 9.64 -0.31
C VAL A 75 -3.41 10.33 -1.48
N PRO A 76 -2.08 10.18 -1.61
CA PRO A 76 -1.36 10.82 -2.70
C PRO A 76 -1.90 10.44 -4.08
N PRO A 77 -1.97 11.38 -5.03
CA PRO A 77 -2.50 11.10 -6.37
C PRO A 77 -1.77 9.96 -7.07
N GLY A 78 -0.46 9.81 -6.83
CA GLY A 78 0.29 8.71 -7.43
C GLY A 78 -0.18 7.34 -6.97
N VAL A 79 -0.62 7.22 -5.71
CA VAL A 79 -1.17 5.98 -5.18
C VAL A 79 -2.53 5.71 -5.82
N VAL A 80 -3.37 6.73 -5.96
CA VAL A 80 -4.68 6.58 -6.59
C VAL A 80 -4.52 6.08 -8.03
N SER A 81 -3.60 6.68 -8.79
CA SER A 81 -3.33 6.25 -10.15
C SER A 81 -2.83 4.80 -10.21
N ALA A 82 -1.97 4.41 -9.30
CA ALA A 82 -1.45 3.04 -9.23
C ALA A 82 -2.57 2.04 -8.95
N ILE A 83 -3.48 2.39 -8.04
CA ILE A 83 -4.63 1.54 -7.74
C ILE A 83 -5.50 1.36 -8.98
N MET A 84 -5.76 2.43 -9.72
CA MET A 84 -6.54 2.37 -10.95
C MET A 84 -5.88 1.45 -11.97
N GLN A 85 -4.58 1.55 -12.13
CA GLN A 85 -3.83 0.70 -13.05
C GLN A 85 -3.91 -0.77 -12.65
N LEU A 86 -3.81 -1.07 -11.36
CA LEU A 86 -3.90 -2.45 -10.88
C LEU A 86 -5.27 -3.05 -11.16
N LYS A 87 -6.32 -2.27 -11.04
CA LYS A 87 -7.68 -2.72 -11.36
C LYS A 87 -7.83 -3.00 -12.84
N HIS A 88 -7.32 -2.12 -13.67
CA HIS A 88 -7.46 -2.25 -15.14
C HIS A 88 -6.53 -3.31 -15.73
N ALA A 89 -5.37 -3.54 -15.12
CA ALA A 89 -4.44 -4.56 -15.60
C ALA A 89 -5.09 -5.94 -15.64
N LYS A 90 -5.92 -6.27 -14.64
CA LYS A 90 -6.65 -7.52 -14.62
C LYS A 90 -7.65 -7.59 -15.78
N THR A 91 -8.33 -6.49 -16.07
CA THR A 91 -9.28 -6.41 -17.16
C THR A 91 -8.59 -6.63 -18.49
N GLU A 92 -7.46 -6.00 -18.72
CA GLU A 92 -6.68 -6.17 -19.94
C GLU A 92 -6.23 -7.61 -20.12
N ALA A 93 -5.73 -8.22 -19.04
CA ALA A 93 -5.29 -9.62 -19.09
C ALA A 93 -6.46 -10.55 -19.46
N ALA A 94 -7.68 -10.21 -19.05
CA ALA A 94 -8.85 -11.00 -19.35
C ALA A 94 -9.27 -10.91 -20.82
N TYR A 95 -8.80 -9.90 -21.55
CA TYR A 95 -9.17 -9.70 -22.94
C TYR A 95 -8.16 -10.29 -23.94
N GLY A 96 -7.44 -11.28 -23.55
CA GLY A 96 -6.78 -12.08 -24.55
C GLY A 96 -5.31 -11.81 -24.79
N HIS A 97 -4.67 -11.47 -23.79
CA HIS A 97 -3.21 -11.45 -23.86
C HIS A 97 -2.62 -12.75 -23.42
#